data_672f93e6d8902e0d1b060a21fe149986
#
_entry.id   672f93e6d8902e0d1b060a21fe149986
#
_cell.length_a   1.000
_cell.length_b   1.000
_cell.length_c   1.000
_cell.angle_alpha   90.00
_cell.angle_beta   90.00
_cell.angle_gamma   90.00
#
_symmetry.space_group_name_H-M   'P 1'
#
loop_
_entity.id
_entity.type
_entity.pdbx_description
1 polymer ?
#
loop_
_entity_poly.entity_id
_entity_poly.type
_entity_poly.pdbx_seq_one_letter_code
_entity_poly.pdbx_strand_id
1 'polypeptide(L)'
;ATPALHLANTDPHPRVRWAAVNCLGQLCTDLGPRLQRKGHKLVLPALMGCMDDTANPRVQAHACAATVNFTENCPPECMDAYMDELMTKLLSLLRGGNKVVQESALTALASTADTAQETFSKYYDHVTPILKQIIVSANTPEYRMLRAKAIECVTLVGMAVGKQRFSS
;
A
#
# COMPACT_ATOMS: atom_id res chain seq x y z
N ALA A 1 -4.40 18.18 -9.56
CA ALA A 1 -4.31 17.36 -8.32
C ALA A 1 -5.25 17.86 -7.22
N THR A 2 -5.33 19.18 -6.96
CA THR A 2 -6.08 19.74 -5.81
C THR A 2 -7.56 19.31 -5.77
N PRO A 3 -8.36 19.35 -6.85
CA PRO A 3 -9.75 18.87 -6.81
C PRO A 3 -9.85 17.38 -6.47
N ALA A 4 -8.99 16.53 -7.07
CA ALA A 4 -9.00 15.10 -6.81
C ALA A 4 -8.62 14.77 -5.35
N LEU A 5 -7.65 15.49 -4.77
CA LEU A 5 -7.28 15.37 -3.35
C LEU A 5 -8.44 15.67 -2.41
N HIS A 6 -9.20 16.74 -2.69
CA HIS A 6 -10.36 17.11 -1.91
C HIS A 6 -11.46 16.03 -2.02
N LEU A 7 -11.87 15.70 -3.24
CA LEU A 7 -12.96 14.74 -3.50
C LEU A 7 -12.66 13.34 -2.93
N ALA A 8 -11.40 12.89 -2.97
CA ALA A 8 -11.01 11.56 -2.48
C ALA A 8 -11.39 11.33 -1.02
N ASN A 9 -11.30 12.35 -0.17
CA ASN A 9 -11.54 12.22 1.27
C ASN A 9 -12.87 12.82 1.74
N THR A 10 -13.48 13.72 0.99
CA THR A 10 -14.61 14.53 1.49
C THR A 10 -15.91 14.33 0.74
N ASP A 11 -15.89 13.77 -0.47
CA ASP A 11 -17.12 13.57 -1.21
C ASP A 11 -18.01 12.52 -0.51
N PRO A 12 -19.32 12.79 -0.32
CA PRO A 12 -20.21 11.85 0.35
C PRO A 12 -20.43 10.56 -0.45
N HIS A 13 -20.26 10.59 -1.77
CA HIS A 13 -20.54 9.45 -2.63
C HIS A 13 -19.28 8.58 -2.88
N PRO A 14 -19.27 7.29 -2.51
CA PRO A 14 -18.08 6.46 -2.61
C PRO A 14 -17.55 6.26 -4.03
N ARG A 15 -18.42 6.34 -5.05
CA ARG A 15 -17.98 6.28 -6.46
C ARG A 15 -17.15 7.51 -6.85
N VAL A 16 -17.47 8.69 -6.30
CA VAL A 16 -16.69 9.90 -6.55
C VAL A 16 -15.35 9.81 -5.83
N ARG A 17 -15.33 9.35 -4.57
CA ARG A 17 -14.09 9.13 -3.84
C ARG A 17 -13.20 8.11 -4.56
N TRP A 18 -13.75 6.98 -4.99
CA TRP A 18 -13.03 6.00 -5.80
C TRP A 18 -12.45 6.58 -7.09
N ALA A 19 -13.23 7.33 -7.86
CA ALA A 19 -12.78 7.95 -9.10
C ALA A 19 -11.66 8.97 -8.85
N ALA A 20 -11.77 9.74 -7.78
CA ALA A 20 -10.76 10.72 -7.38
C ALA A 20 -9.44 10.03 -6.96
N VAL A 21 -9.50 8.93 -6.21
CA VAL A 21 -8.34 8.11 -5.84
C VAL A 21 -7.68 7.51 -7.08
N ASN A 22 -8.47 6.98 -8.02
CA ASN A 22 -7.96 6.47 -9.29
C ASN A 22 -7.24 7.55 -10.11
N CYS A 23 -7.83 8.74 -10.17
CA CYS A 23 -7.19 9.91 -10.81
C CYS A 23 -5.86 10.28 -10.12
N LEU A 24 -5.80 10.27 -8.79
CA LEU A 24 -4.55 10.52 -8.06
C LEU A 24 -3.49 9.47 -8.38
N GLY A 25 -3.86 8.20 -8.44
CA GLY A 25 -2.95 7.12 -8.84
C GLY A 25 -2.38 7.33 -10.24
N GLN A 26 -3.23 7.68 -11.21
CA GLN A 26 -2.78 7.97 -12.58
C GLN A 26 -1.83 9.18 -12.61
N LEU A 27 -2.15 10.25 -11.89
CA LEU A 27 -1.28 11.42 -11.78
C LEU A 27 0.08 11.09 -11.15
N CYS A 28 0.14 10.14 -10.21
CA CYS A 28 1.40 9.67 -9.62
C CYS A 28 2.31 9.01 -10.67
N THR A 29 1.73 8.31 -11.64
CA THR A 29 2.48 7.71 -12.75
C THR A 29 2.87 8.78 -13.77
N ASP A 30 1.92 9.57 -14.26
CA ASP A 30 2.12 10.49 -15.39
C ASP A 30 3.01 11.70 -15.04
N LEU A 31 2.97 12.13 -13.77
CA LEU A 31 3.73 13.29 -13.28
C LEU A 31 4.90 12.90 -12.36
N GLY A 32 5.19 11.61 -12.26
CA GLY A 32 6.33 11.11 -11.48
C GLY A 32 7.67 11.47 -12.11
N PRO A 33 8.73 11.65 -11.33
CA PRO A 33 8.79 11.77 -9.87
C PRO A 33 8.48 13.17 -9.32
N ARG A 34 8.07 14.11 -10.19
CA ARG A 34 7.84 15.52 -9.81
C ARG A 34 6.68 15.67 -8.82
N LEU A 35 5.60 14.88 -9.02
CA LEU A 35 4.45 14.91 -8.12
C LEU A 35 4.84 14.38 -6.73
N GLN A 36 5.62 13.31 -6.66
CA GLN A 36 6.11 12.75 -5.41
C GLN A 36 6.98 13.77 -4.65
N ARG A 37 7.98 14.35 -5.30
CA ARG A 37 8.87 15.32 -4.67
C ARG A 37 8.18 16.57 -4.16
N LYS A 38 7.19 17.09 -4.89
CA LYS A 38 6.53 18.37 -4.55
C LYS A 38 5.18 18.19 -3.85
N GLY A 39 4.52 17.05 -4.04
CA GLY A 39 3.15 16.79 -3.62
C GLY A 39 2.99 15.74 -2.52
N HIS A 40 4.07 15.06 -2.08
CA HIS A 40 3.97 13.97 -1.09
C HIS A 40 3.19 14.36 0.17
N LYS A 41 3.36 15.59 0.65
CA LYS A 41 2.66 16.12 1.85
C LYS A 41 1.14 16.19 1.72
N LEU A 42 0.62 16.15 0.50
CA LEU A 42 -0.80 16.17 0.22
C LEU A 42 -1.32 14.82 -0.28
N VAL A 43 -0.56 14.17 -1.15
CA VAL A 43 -0.99 12.93 -1.81
C VAL A 43 -0.99 11.74 -0.85
N LEU A 44 0.11 11.48 -0.15
CA LEU A 44 0.19 10.32 0.76
C LEU A 44 -0.83 10.37 1.89
N PRO A 45 -1.01 11.48 2.64
CA PRO A 45 -2.05 11.57 3.66
C PRO A 45 -3.46 11.37 3.08
N ALA A 46 -3.73 11.87 1.87
CA ALA A 46 -5.03 11.68 1.22
C ALA A 46 -5.28 10.20 0.89
N LEU A 47 -4.28 9.48 0.35
CA LEU A 47 -4.38 8.06 0.07
C LEU A 47 -4.54 7.24 1.35
N MET A 48 -3.77 7.55 2.38
CA MET A 48 -3.88 6.91 3.70
C MET A 48 -5.25 7.13 4.35
N GLY A 49 -5.83 8.34 4.20
CA GLY A 49 -7.19 8.63 4.64
C GLY A 49 -8.24 7.75 3.94
N CYS A 50 -8.07 7.51 2.65
CA CYS A 50 -8.97 6.60 1.89
C CYS A 50 -8.82 5.12 2.30
N MET A 51 -7.69 4.72 2.86
CA MET A 51 -7.51 3.37 3.41
C MET A 51 -8.37 3.12 4.65
N ASP A 52 -8.80 4.17 5.35
CA ASP A 52 -9.67 4.08 6.52
C ASP A 52 -11.17 3.95 6.18
N ASP A 53 -11.54 4.04 4.91
CA ASP A 53 -12.93 3.91 4.45
C ASP A 53 -13.44 2.46 4.49
N THR A 54 -13.59 1.94 5.70
CA THR A 54 -13.97 0.54 5.96
C THR A 54 -15.35 0.17 5.42
N ALA A 55 -16.25 1.16 5.27
CA ALA A 55 -17.57 0.97 4.69
C ALA A 55 -17.51 0.71 3.16
N ASN A 56 -16.41 1.07 2.51
CA ASN A 56 -16.27 1.00 1.06
C ASN A 56 -14.95 0.32 0.65
N PRO A 57 -14.88 -1.01 0.69
CA PRO A 57 -13.67 -1.78 0.38
C PRO A 57 -13.06 -1.47 -0.99
N ARG A 58 -13.87 -1.04 -1.95
CA ARG A 58 -13.40 -0.61 -3.27
C ARG A 58 -12.55 0.66 -3.19
N VAL A 59 -12.92 1.61 -2.33
CA VAL A 59 -12.11 2.82 -2.09
C VAL A 59 -10.78 2.45 -1.44
N GLN A 60 -10.81 1.59 -0.42
CA GLN A 60 -9.60 1.08 0.24
C GLN A 60 -8.65 0.38 -0.75
N ALA A 61 -9.16 -0.51 -1.58
CA ALA A 61 -8.36 -1.24 -2.57
C ALA A 61 -7.71 -0.29 -3.59
N HIS A 62 -8.45 0.71 -4.08
CA HIS A 62 -7.89 1.71 -4.99
C HIS A 62 -6.90 2.66 -4.33
N ALA A 63 -7.08 2.97 -3.04
CA ALA A 63 -6.07 3.72 -2.28
C ALA A 63 -4.75 2.96 -2.18
N CYS A 64 -4.79 1.65 -1.95
CA CYS A 64 -3.61 0.79 -1.99
C CYS A 64 -2.96 0.80 -3.39
N ALA A 65 -3.74 0.63 -4.46
CA ALA A 65 -3.23 0.66 -5.83
C ALA A 65 -2.61 2.02 -6.21
N ALA A 66 -3.24 3.12 -5.81
CA ALA A 66 -2.68 4.47 -6.01
C ALA A 66 -1.39 4.68 -5.20
N THR A 67 -1.28 4.05 -4.03
CA THR A 67 -0.04 4.07 -3.24
C THR A 67 1.09 3.34 -3.96
N VAL A 68 0.82 2.21 -4.64
CA VAL A 68 1.81 1.54 -5.49
C VAL A 68 2.34 2.50 -6.56
N ASN A 69 1.44 3.13 -7.32
CA ASN A 69 1.84 4.11 -8.35
C ASN A 69 2.63 5.30 -7.78
N PHE A 70 2.35 5.67 -6.53
CA PHE A 70 3.12 6.71 -5.85
C PHE A 70 4.52 6.21 -5.48
N THR A 71 4.63 5.03 -4.87
CA THR A 71 5.91 4.49 -4.36
C THR A 71 6.88 4.15 -5.49
N GLU A 72 6.42 3.60 -6.60
CA GLU A 72 7.25 3.26 -7.77
C GLU A 72 8.07 4.44 -8.32
N ASN A 73 7.60 5.67 -8.13
CA ASN A 73 8.27 6.88 -8.60
C ASN A 73 8.73 7.79 -7.44
N CYS A 74 8.71 7.28 -6.21
CA CYS A 74 8.99 8.07 -5.02
C CYS A 74 10.45 7.92 -4.59
N PRO A 75 11.19 9.02 -4.45
CA PRO A 75 12.49 8.98 -3.80
C PRO A 75 12.34 8.50 -2.34
N PRO A 76 13.24 7.63 -1.83
CA PRO A 76 13.12 7.06 -0.48
C PRO A 76 12.95 8.13 0.61
N GLU A 77 13.65 9.23 0.50
CA GLU A 77 13.59 10.36 1.45
C GLU A 77 12.19 11.00 1.56
N CYS A 78 11.36 10.88 0.54
CA CYS A 78 9.99 11.38 0.57
C CYS A 78 9.03 10.45 1.32
N MET A 79 9.42 9.18 1.51
CA MET A 79 8.62 8.16 2.19
C MET A 79 8.85 8.13 3.69
N ASP A 80 10.04 8.44 4.17
CA ASP A 80 10.48 8.21 5.55
C ASP A 80 9.51 8.78 6.60
N ALA A 81 9.01 9.99 6.37
CA ALA A 81 8.07 10.66 7.29
C ALA A 81 6.70 9.96 7.40
N TYR A 82 6.34 9.10 6.45
CA TYR A 82 5.01 8.46 6.37
C TYR A 82 5.06 6.96 6.63
N MET A 83 6.24 6.38 6.70
CA MET A 83 6.42 4.94 6.78
C MET A 83 5.67 4.31 7.95
N ASP A 84 5.77 4.88 9.15
CA ASP A 84 5.13 4.30 10.35
C ASP A 84 3.60 4.29 10.23
N GLU A 85 3.01 5.39 9.74
CA GLU A 85 1.56 5.48 9.54
C GLU A 85 1.11 4.57 8.40
N LEU A 86 1.80 4.60 7.25
CA LEU A 86 1.48 3.77 6.10
C LEU A 86 1.54 2.28 6.44
N MET A 87 2.58 1.85 7.14
CA MET A 87 2.72 0.47 7.58
C MET A 87 1.61 0.06 8.54
N THR A 88 1.25 0.92 9.49
CA THR A 88 0.14 0.66 10.41
C THR A 88 -1.16 0.43 9.65
N LYS A 89 -1.47 1.26 8.66
CA LYS A 89 -2.68 1.14 7.84
C LYS A 89 -2.66 -0.12 6.97
N LEU A 90 -1.57 -0.39 6.27
CA LEU A 90 -1.44 -1.59 5.44
C LEU A 90 -1.59 -2.88 6.26
N LEU A 91 -0.95 -2.96 7.43
CA LEU A 91 -1.09 -4.11 8.32
C LEU A 91 -2.51 -4.26 8.88
N SER A 92 -3.20 -3.15 9.15
CA SER A 92 -4.61 -3.16 9.54
C SER A 92 -5.50 -3.73 8.43
N LEU A 93 -5.29 -3.31 7.17
CA LEU A 93 -6.01 -3.83 6.02
C LEU A 93 -5.76 -5.32 5.77
N LEU A 94 -4.55 -5.81 6.03
CA LEU A 94 -4.21 -7.23 5.92
C LEU A 94 -4.92 -8.09 6.98
N ARG A 95 -5.12 -7.55 8.18
CA ARG A 95 -5.80 -8.25 9.28
C ARG A 95 -7.32 -8.22 9.18
N GLY A 96 -7.89 -7.08 8.79
CA GLY A 96 -9.34 -6.82 8.84
C GLY A 96 -10.03 -6.67 7.49
N GLY A 97 -9.28 -6.54 6.40
CA GLY A 97 -9.82 -6.33 5.07
C GLY A 97 -10.47 -7.58 4.47
N ASN A 98 -11.39 -7.37 3.53
CA ASN A 98 -11.83 -8.47 2.69
C ASN A 98 -10.72 -8.88 1.71
N LYS A 99 -10.92 -10.01 1.02
CA LYS A 99 -9.95 -10.59 0.09
C LYS A 99 -9.38 -9.57 -0.92
N VAL A 100 -10.23 -8.75 -1.55
CA VAL A 100 -9.80 -7.76 -2.55
C VAL A 100 -8.93 -6.68 -1.92
N VAL A 101 -9.29 -6.20 -0.73
CA VAL A 101 -8.49 -5.22 0.02
C VAL A 101 -7.17 -5.82 0.47
N GLN A 102 -7.16 -7.07 0.95
CA GLN A 102 -5.93 -7.78 1.34
C GLN A 102 -4.98 -7.95 0.15
N GLU A 103 -5.49 -8.35 -1.03
CA GLU A 103 -4.69 -8.49 -2.25
C GLU A 103 -4.05 -7.16 -2.67
N SER A 104 -4.78 -6.05 -2.59
CA SER A 104 -4.28 -4.72 -2.90
C SER A 104 -3.28 -4.21 -1.87
N ALA A 105 -3.54 -4.49 -0.58
CA ALA A 105 -2.64 -4.13 0.52
C ALA A 105 -1.31 -4.88 0.46
N LEU A 106 -1.31 -6.18 0.06
CA LEU A 106 -0.09 -6.94 -0.18
C LEU A 106 0.77 -6.34 -1.28
N THR A 107 0.16 -5.93 -2.39
CA THR A 107 0.89 -5.27 -3.48
C THR A 107 1.48 -3.93 -3.03
N ALA A 108 0.71 -3.13 -2.28
CA ALA A 108 1.20 -1.86 -1.74
C ALA A 108 2.32 -2.05 -0.70
N LEU A 109 2.22 -3.07 0.15
CA LEU A 109 3.26 -3.43 1.11
C LEU A 109 4.56 -3.84 0.41
N ALA A 110 4.47 -4.67 -0.62
CA ALA A 110 5.61 -5.11 -1.41
C ALA A 110 6.32 -3.93 -2.11
N SER A 111 5.56 -3.05 -2.76
CA SER A 111 6.10 -1.85 -3.41
C SER A 111 6.70 -0.87 -2.39
N THR A 112 6.09 -0.73 -1.21
CA THR A 112 6.63 0.09 -0.12
C THR A 112 7.96 -0.48 0.40
N ALA A 113 8.07 -1.81 0.55
CA ALA A 113 9.31 -2.46 0.97
C ALA A 113 10.42 -2.26 -0.06
N ASP A 114 10.11 -2.43 -1.33
CA ASP A 114 11.06 -2.23 -2.43
C ASP A 114 11.59 -0.80 -2.50
N THR A 115 10.74 0.19 -2.29
CA THR A 115 11.14 1.61 -2.27
C THR A 115 11.94 1.97 -1.01
N ALA A 116 11.52 1.48 0.15
CA ALA A 116 12.14 1.81 1.44
C ALA A 116 13.47 1.08 1.71
N GLN A 117 13.73 -0.04 1.00
CA GLN A 117 14.96 -0.82 1.13
C GLN A 117 15.33 -1.11 2.60
N GLU A 118 16.56 -0.83 3.02
CA GLU A 118 17.06 -1.12 4.37
C GLU A 118 16.20 -0.48 5.48
N THR A 119 15.57 0.67 5.25
CA THR A 119 14.71 1.33 6.26
C THR A 119 13.47 0.51 6.58
N PHE A 120 13.07 -0.41 5.69
CA PHE A 120 11.98 -1.36 5.92
C PHE A 120 12.30 -2.39 7.02
N SER A 121 13.57 -2.61 7.34
CA SER A 121 14.00 -3.66 8.27
C SER A 121 13.34 -3.56 9.66
N LYS A 122 13.00 -2.36 10.14
CA LYS A 122 12.31 -2.18 11.42
C LYS A 122 10.89 -2.75 11.46
N TYR A 123 10.26 -2.97 10.30
CA TYR A 123 8.90 -3.52 10.19
C TYR A 123 8.89 -5.04 9.98
N TYR A 124 10.03 -5.64 9.67
CA TYR A 124 10.14 -7.05 9.30
C TYR A 124 9.47 -8.00 10.30
N ASP A 125 9.74 -7.80 11.59
CA ASP A 125 9.22 -8.66 12.65
C ASP A 125 7.71 -8.55 12.85
N HIS A 126 7.10 -7.44 12.40
CA HIS A 126 5.64 -7.22 12.44
C HIS A 126 4.96 -7.74 11.17
N VAL A 127 5.64 -7.67 10.03
CA VAL A 127 5.11 -8.06 8.71
C VAL A 127 5.15 -9.57 8.52
N THR A 128 6.26 -10.20 8.84
CA THR A 128 6.52 -11.62 8.56
C THR A 128 5.47 -12.57 9.15
N PRO A 129 5.03 -12.43 10.42
CA PRO A 129 4.00 -13.32 10.97
C PRO A 129 2.66 -13.21 10.23
N ILE A 130 2.29 -12.01 9.78
CA ILE A 130 1.04 -11.78 9.05
C ILE A 130 1.10 -12.44 7.67
N LEU A 131 2.22 -12.28 6.95
CA LEU A 131 2.42 -12.91 5.64
C LEU A 131 2.40 -14.44 5.76
N LYS A 132 3.09 -15.02 6.75
CA LYS A 132 3.05 -16.45 7.03
C LYS A 132 1.63 -16.94 7.30
N GLN A 133 0.87 -16.23 8.13
CA GLN A 133 -0.52 -16.57 8.42
C GLN A 133 -1.38 -16.56 7.14
N ILE A 134 -1.25 -15.54 6.28
CA ILE A 134 -2.00 -15.46 5.02
C ILE A 134 -1.64 -16.64 4.11
N ILE A 135 -0.36 -16.96 3.95
CA ILE A 135 0.10 -18.06 3.09
C ILE A 135 -0.46 -19.41 3.55
N VAL A 136 -0.52 -19.63 4.87
CA VAL A 136 -1.04 -20.89 5.44
C VAL A 136 -2.57 -20.95 5.35
N SER A 137 -3.27 -19.85 5.64
CA SER A 137 -4.74 -19.80 5.65
C SER A 137 -5.35 -19.79 4.24
N ALA A 138 -4.67 -19.17 3.28
CA ALA A 138 -5.13 -19.05 1.88
C ALA A 138 -4.86 -20.32 1.06
N ASN A 139 -5.36 -21.48 1.51
CA ASN A 139 -5.06 -22.79 0.94
C ASN A 139 -6.13 -23.33 -0.02
N THR A 140 -7.24 -22.61 -0.22
CA THR A 140 -8.30 -23.00 -1.16
C THR A 140 -8.14 -22.33 -2.53
N PRO A 141 -8.74 -22.89 -3.60
CA PRO A 141 -8.67 -22.31 -4.95
C PRO A 141 -9.16 -20.86 -5.01
N GLU A 142 -10.13 -20.50 -4.18
CA GLU A 142 -10.68 -19.14 -4.09
C GLU A 142 -9.64 -18.11 -3.65
N TYR A 143 -8.69 -18.49 -2.78
CA TYR A 143 -7.65 -17.62 -2.23
C TYR A 143 -6.31 -17.74 -2.96
N ARG A 144 -6.26 -18.41 -4.11
CA ARG A 144 -5.02 -18.62 -4.88
C ARG A 144 -4.28 -17.32 -5.18
N MET A 145 -5.01 -16.27 -5.59
CA MET A 145 -4.42 -14.97 -5.90
C MET A 145 -3.84 -14.29 -4.65
N LEU A 146 -4.59 -14.31 -3.55
CA LEU A 146 -4.12 -13.77 -2.27
C LEU A 146 -2.83 -14.46 -1.81
N ARG A 147 -2.78 -15.79 -1.90
CA ARG A 147 -1.59 -16.57 -1.57
C ARG A 147 -0.40 -16.24 -2.47
N ALA A 148 -0.63 -16.12 -3.78
CA ALA A 148 0.42 -15.75 -4.73
C ALA A 148 1.01 -14.37 -4.41
N LYS A 149 0.17 -13.38 -4.16
CA LYS A 149 0.60 -12.03 -3.76
C LYS A 149 1.33 -12.01 -2.41
N ALA A 150 0.93 -12.85 -1.47
CA ALA A 150 1.63 -12.96 -0.19
C ALA A 150 3.04 -13.55 -0.36
N ILE A 151 3.21 -14.55 -1.23
CA ILE A 151 4.53 -15.14 -1.56
C ILE A 151 5.42 -14.10 -2.28
N GLU A 152 4.86 -13.39 -3.25
CA GLU A 152 5.56 -12.28 -3.93
C GLU A 152 6.01 -11.21 -2.93
N CYS A 153 5.13 -10.82 -2.03
CA CYS A 153 5.44 -9.85 -0.98
C CYS A 153 6.58 -10.33 -0.06
N VAL A 154 6.57 -11.60 0.35
CA VAL A 154 7.68 -12.19 1.14
C VAL A 154 9.00 -12.09 0.39
N THR A 155 9.00 -12.32 -0.92
CA THR A 155 10.22 -12.23 -1.75
C THR A 155 10.76 -10.80 -1.76
N LEU A 156 9.91 -9.79 -2.02
CA LEU A 156 10.32 -8.38 -2.07
C LEU A 156 10.75 -7.86 -0.70
N VAL A 157 10.04 -8.24 0.36
CA VAL A 157 10.45 -7.93 1.74
C VAL A 157 11.81 -8.56 2.07
N GLY A 158 12.03 -9.81 1.69
CA GLY A 158 13.31 -10.49 1.88
C GLY A 158 14.46 -9.81 1.13
N MET A 159 14.22 -9.33 -0.08
CA MET A 159 15.20 -8.55 -0.83
C MET A 159 15.52 -7.21 -0.17
N ALA A 160 14.51 -6.50 0.31
CA ALA A 160 14.65 -5.21 0.97
C ALA A 160 15.46 -5.29 2.29
N VAL A 161 15.21 -6.31 3.12
CA VAL A 161 15.89 -6.46 4.42
C VAL A 161 17.24 -7.17 4.34
N GLY A 162 17.54 -7.81 3.20
CA GLY A 162 18.79 -8.50 2.95
C GLY A 162 18.89 -9.91 3.56
N LYS A 163 19.85 -10.68 3.07
CA LYS A 163 20.00 -12.11 3.36
C LYS A 163 20.15 -12.43 4.86
N GLN A 164 20.89 -11.60 5.60
CA GLN A 164 21.17 -11.87 7.02
C GLN A 164 19.89 -11.87 7.86
N ARG A 165 18.99 -10.91 7.62
CA ARG A 165 17.74 -10.81 8.38
C ARG A 165 16.66 -11.75 7.87
N PHE A 166 16.67 -12.09 6.59
CA PHE A 166 15.71 -13.02 6.01
C PHE A 166 15.95 -14.48 6.43
N SER A 167 17.18 -14.82 6.81
CA SER A 167 17.56 -16.20 7.20
C SER A 167 17.39 -16.48 8.70
N SER A 168 17.02 -15.48 9.49
CA SER A 168 16.74 -15.60 10.93
C SER A 168 15.26 -15.75 11.21
#